data_72f26f56c25c9feeaac0c78f1b9a3596
#
_entry.id   72f26f56c25c9feeaac0c78f1b9a3596
#
_cell.length_a   1.000
_cell.length_b   1.000
_cell.length_c   1.000
_cell.angle_alpha   90.00
_cell.angle_beta   90.00
_cell.angle_gamma   90.00
#
_symmetry.space_group_name_H-M   'P 1'
#
loop_
_entity.id
_entity.type
_entity.pdbx_description
1 polymer ?
#
loop_
_entity_poly.entity_id
_entity_poly.type
_entity_poly.pdbx_seq_one_letter_code
_entity_poly.pdbx_strand_id
1 'polypeptide(L)'
;ATFAFFAVGMLHAQTPAGQDTSAARHERNQERHLGNEQRKEIKDDRKELRQDKAELREDRAERREDRAELKEDAKALKAEHDEVKADKAQLRADRKAGDTAAVKADRAELKSDRKEQHQAVKEVREGREELREDRHEVREDKREIRKDRAELKKDRKESRKNHK
;
A
#
# COMPACT_ATOMS: atom_id res chain seq x y z
N ALA A 1 61.96 70.20 -34.82
CA ALA A 1 61.26 69.39 -33.83
C ALA A 1 59.77 69.40 -34.19
N THR A 2 59.31 68.28 -34.82
CA THR A 2 57.96 68.06 -35.30
C THR A 2 57.26 67.14 -34.35
N PHE A 3 56.25 67.66 -33.69
CA PHE A 3 55.38 66.87 -32.83
C PHE A 3 54.25 66.26 -33.65
N ALA A 4 54.20 64.92 -33.75
CA ALA A 4 53.08 64.20 -34.34
C ALA A 4 52.07 63.89 -33.23
N PHE A 5 50.83 64.42 -33.33
CA PHE A 5 49.75 64.07 -32.52
C PHE A 5 49.08 62.78 -33.04
N PHE A 6 49.17 61.70 -32.27
CA PHE A 6 48.38 60.48 -32.49
C PHE A 6 47.00 60.64 -31.83
N ALA A 7 46.00 60.82 -32.65
CA ALA A 7 44.60 60.75 -32.20
C ALA A 7 44.24 59.27 -32.02
N VAL A 8 44.12 58.84 -30.76
CA VAL A 8 43.56 57.53 -30.42
C VAL A 8 42.05 57.63 -30.54
N GLY A 9 41.55 57.12 -31.64
CA GLY A 9 40.10 56.94 -31.83
C GLY A 9 39.57 55.87 -30.89
N MET A 10 38.82 56.28 -29.85
CA MET A 10 38.04 55.36 -29.02
C MET A 10 36.90 54.84 -29.92
N LEU A 11 37.04 53.60 -30.41
CA LEU A 11 35.92 52.84 -30.91
C LEU A 11 35.01 52.50 -29.71
N HIS A 12 33.98 53.28 -29.53
CA HIS A 12 32.88 52.84 -28.69
C HIS A 12 32.17 51.69 -29.42
N ALA A 13 32.47 50.48 -28.99
CA ALA A 13 31.66 49.32 -29.35
C ALA A 13 30.26 49.53 -28.73
N GLN A 14 29.35 50.07 -29.50
CA GLN A 14 27.96 50.03 -29.20
C GLN A 14 27.53 48.57 -29.26
N THR A 15 27.46 47.94 -28.06
CA THR A 15 26.69 46.73 -27.90
C THR A 15 25.25 47.03 -28.34
N PRO A 16 24.68 46.29 -29.28
CA PRO A 16 23.31 46.49 -29.65
C PRO A 16 22.39 46.13 -28.49
N ALA A 17 22.02 47.15 -27.73
CA ALA A 17 20.97 47.03 -26.75
C ALA A 17 19.68 46.70 -27.50
N GLY A 18 19.12 45.49 -27.30
CA GLY A 18 17.74 45.22 -27.57
C GLY A 18 17.34 44.50 -28.85
N GLN A 19 18.12 43.54 -29.32
CA GLN A 19 17.53 42.43 -30.06
C GLN A 19 17.24 41.24 -29.14
N ASP A 20 16.25 41.44 -28.30
CA ASP A 20 15.49 40.31 -27.77
C ASP A 20 14.78 39.68 -28.97
N THR A 21 15.52 38.83 -29.70
CA THR A 21 15.01 38.18 -30.89
C THR A 21 13.76 37.42 -30.48
N SER A 22 12.76 37.36 -31.36
CA SER A 22 11.52 36.61 -31.11
C SER A 22 11.80 35.17 -30.69
N ALA A 23 12.92 34.60 -31.12
CA ALA A 23 13.47 33.33 -30.75
C ALA A 23 13.77 33.26 -29.22
N ALA A 24 14.48 34.22 -28.67
CA ALA A 24 14.81 34.24 -27.22
C ALA A 24 13.57 34.41 -26.33
N ARG A 25 12.54 35.08 -26.81
CA ARG A 25 11.23 35.14 -26.13
C ARG A 25 10.49 33.82 -26.20
N HIS A 26 10.59 33.14 -27.34
CA HIS A 26 9.95 31.84 -27.56
C HIS A 26 10.58 30.78 -26.65
N GLU A 27 11.91 30.70 -26.57
CA GLU A 27 12.63 29.81 -25.67
C GLU A 27 12.26 30.05 -24.20
N ARG A 28 12.27 31.29 -23.73
CA ARG A 28 11.84 31.62 -22.36
C ARG A 28 10.41 31.24 -22.05
N ASN A 29 9.51 31.33 -23.04
CA ASN A 29 8.11 30.92 -22.86
C ASN A 29 8.02 29.38 -22.81
N GLN A 30 8.76 28.65 -23.64
CA GLN A 30 8.83 27.21 -23.60
C GLN A 30 9.38 26.71 -22.27
N GLU A 31 10.48 27.28 -21.77
CA GLU A 31 11.04 26.94 -20.46
C GLU A 31 10.06 27.17 -19.30
N ARG A 32 9.31 28.29 -19.34
CA ARG A 32 8.26 28.57 -18.36
C ARG A 32 7.13 27.54 -18.44
N HIS A 33 6.76 27.12 -19.63
CA HIS A 33 5.71 26.13 -19.84
C HIS A 33 6.12 24.78 -19.29
N LEU A 34 7.32 24.30 -19.64
CA LEU A 34 7.91 23.07 -19.11
C LEU A 34 8.03 23.09 -17.57
N GLY A 35 8.46 24.22 -17.01
CA GLY A 35 8.53 24.38 -15.56
C GLY A 35 7.15 24.34 -14.87
N ASN A 36 6.11 24.82 -15.54
CA ASN A 36 4.74 24.74 -15.01
C ASN A 36 4.17 23.32 -15.09
N GLU A 37 4.45 22.61 -16.18
CA GLU A 37 4.07 21.19 -16.34
C GLU A 37 4.72 20.32 -15.26
N GLN A 38 6.03 20.43 -15.07
CA GLN A 38 6.74 19.70 -14.01
C GLN A 38 6.19 19.99 -12.62
N ARG A 39 5.81 21.25 -12.34
CA ARG A 39 5.17 21.59 -11.06
C ARG A 39 3.80 20.97 -10.90
N LYS A 40 3.07 20.82 -11.99
CA LYS A 40 1.76 20.18 -12.00
C LYS A 40 1.91 18.70 -11.76
N GLU A 41 2.81 18.02 -12.45
CA GLU A 41 3.14 16.61 -12.25
C GLU A 41 3.52 16.33 -10.78
N ILE A 42 4.50 17.05 -10.23
CA ILE A 42 4.89 16.92 -8.81
C ILE A 42 3.71 17.12 -7.85
N LYS A 43 2.73 17.92 -8.22
CA LYS A 43 1.55 18.17 -7.40
C LYS A 43 0.54 17.02 -7.50
N ASP A 44 0.42 16.43 -8.67
CA ASP A 44 -0.46 15.29 -8.90
C ASP A 44 0.13 14.02 -8.27
N ASP A 45 1.42 13.74 -8.43
CA ASP A 45 2.14 12.66 -7.74
C ASP A 45 2.01 12.74 -6.22
N ARG A 46 1.98 13.97 -5.68
CA ARG A 46 1.75 14.15 -4.24
C ARG A 46 0.34 13.82 -3.79
N LYS A 47 -0.64 14.01 -4.66
CA LYS A 47 -2.01 13.62 -4.36
C LYS A 47 -2.13 12.10 -4.39
N GLU A 48 -1.60 11.50 -5.44
CA GLU A 48 -1.55 10.05 -5.61
C GLU A 48 -0.87 9.38 -4.40
N LEU A 49 0.33 9.81 -4.06
CA LEU A 49 1.03 9.31 -2.87
C LEU A 49 0.26 9.52 -1.54
N ARG A 50 -0.66 10.47 -1.47
CA ARG A 50 -1.53 10.63 -0.29
C ARG A 50 -2.69 9.63 -0.31
N GLN A 51 -3.22 9.33 -1.49
CA GLN A 51 -4.27 8.33 -1.68
C GLN A 51 -3.74 6.95 -1.32
N ASP A 52 -2.61 6.54 -1.93
CA ASP A 52 -1.97 5.26 -1.63
C ASP A 52 -1.68 5.06 -0.14
N LYS A 53 -1.30 6.15 0.54
CA LYS A 53 -1.12 6.07 2.01
C LYS A 53 -2.41 5.96 2.79
N ALA A 54 -3.51 6.48 2.26
CA ALA A 54 -4.82 6.31 2.88
C ALA A 54 -5.28 4.88 2.69
N GLU A 55 -5.23 4.35 1.48
CA GLU A 55 -5.53 2.96 1.14
C GLU A 55 -4.70 2.00 1.99
N LEU A 56 -3.39 2.17 2.05
CA LEU A 56 -2.54 1.35 2.93
C LEU A 56 -2.93 1.42 4.41
N ARG A 57 -3.59 2.47 4.87
CA ARG A 57 -4.08 2.53 6.27
C ARG A 57 -5.37 1.75 6.43
N GLU A 58 -6.23 1.80 5.43
CA GLU A 58 -7.48 1.04 5.39
C GLU A 58 -7.18 -0.46 5.35
N ASP A 59 -6.32 -0.93 4.45
CA ASP A 59 -5.89 -2.33 4.37
C ASP A 59 -5.29 -2.85 5.68
N ARG A 60 -4.58 -1.97 6.37
CA ARG A 60 -4.04 -2.34 7.69
C ARG A 60 -5.09 -2.40 8.79
N ALA A 61 -6.14 -1.61 8.68
CA ALA A 61 -7.26 -1.66 9.63
C ALA A 61 -8.05 -2.94 9.39
N GLU A 62 -8.45 -3.19 8.15
CA GLU A 62 -9.14 -4.40 7.71
C GLU A 62 -8.39 -5.66 8.16
N ARG A 63 -7.12 -5.77 7.85
CA ARG A 63 -6.31 -6.90 8.31
C ARG A 63 -6.22 -7.06 9.82
N ARG A 64 -6.42 -6.00 10.60
CA ARG A 64 -6.49 -6.14 12.07
C ARG A 64 -7.82 -6.71 12.51
N GLU A 65 -8.89 -6.37 11.81
CA GLU A 65 -10.23 -6.89 12.03
C GLU A 65 -10.28 -8.37 11.68
N ASP A 66 -9.83 -8.76 10.49
CA ASP A 66 -9.74 -10.16 10.04
C ASP A 66 -8.91 -11.02 11.00
N ARG A 67 -7.81 -10.46 11.49
CA ARG A 67 -7.01 -11.17 12.49
C ARG A 67 -7.71 -11.33 13.83
N ALA A 68 -8.56 -10.39 14.20
CA ALA A 68 -9.35 -10.49 15.42
C ALA A 68 -10.45 -11.53 15.24
N GLU A 69 -11.14 -11.51 14.13
CA GLU A 69 -12.17 -12.49 13.73
C GLU A 69 -11.58 -13.90 13.70
N LEU A 70 -10.52 -14.12 12.96
CA LEU A 70 -9.84 -15.42 12.91
C LEU A 70 -9.39 -15.93 14.28
N LYS A 71 -9.12 -15.03 15.22
CA LYS A 71 -8.77 -15.42 16.59
C LYS A 71 -10.00 -15.88 17.39
N GLU A 72 -11.15 -15.27 17.14
CA GLU A 72 -12.41 -15.70 17.75
C GLU A 72 -12.86 -17.04 17.15
N ASP A 73 -12.76 -17.23 15.84
CA ASP A 73 -13.05 -18.49 15.17
C ASP A 73 -12.16 -19.64 15.68
N ALA A 74 -10.89 -19.35 15.88
CA ALA A 74 -9.98 -20.33 16.45
C ALA A 74 -10.30 -20.69 17.92
N LYS A 75 -10.93 -19.78 18.68
CA LYS A 75 -11.44 -20.08 20.03
C LYS A 75 -12.73 -20.89 19.96
N ALA A 76 -13.65 -20.53 19.06
CA ALA A 76 -14.87 -21.28 18.85
C ALA A 76 -14.56 -22.73 18.44
N LEU A 77 -13.66 -22.91 17.46
CA LEU A 77 -13.20 -24.23 17.06
C LEU A 77 -12.60 -25.05 18.22
N LYS A 78 -11.91 -24.38 19.15
CA LYS A 78 -11.38 -25.07 20.34
C LYS A 78 -12.50 -25.50 21.28
N ALA A 79 -13.53 -24.68 21.46
CA ALA A 79 -14.72 -25.02 22.27
C ALA A 79 -15.45 -26.23 21.67
N GLU A 80 -15.76 -26.21 20.38
CA GLU A 80 -16.37 -27.34 19.65
C GLU A 80 -15.53 -28.63 19.78
N HIS A 81 -14.22 -28.52 19.71
CA HIS A 81 -13.36 -29.68 19.90
C HIS A 81 -13.46 -30.26 21.31
N ASP A 82 -13.60 -29.41 22.32
CA ASP A 82 -13.76 -29.85 23.71
C ASP A 82 -15.15 -30.45 23.96
N GLU A 83 -16.22 -29.95 23.29
CA GLU A 83 -17.57 -30.54 23.25
C GLU A 83 -17.53 -31.93 22.62
N VAL A 84 -16.98 -32.09 21.43
CA VAL A 84 -16.82 -33.41 20.77
C VAL A 84 -16.06 -34.41 21.66
N LYS A 85 -15.13 -33.95 22.52
CA LYS A 85 -14.47 -34.84 23.50
C LYS A 85 -15.41 -35.25 24.63
N ALA A 86 -16.23 -34.31 25.12
CA ALA A 86 -17.21 -34.59 26.16
C ALA A 86 -18.26 -35.60 25.66
N ASP A 87 -18.79 -35.41 24.46
CA ASP A 87 -19.77 -36.31 23.83
C ASP A 87 -19.20 -37.71 23.62
N LYS A 88 -17.95 -37.80 23.22
CA LYS A 88 -17.26 -39.09 23.14
C LYS A 88 -17.12 -39.79 24.51
N ALA A 89 -16.95 -39.00 25.57
CA ALA A 89 -16.85 -39.55 26.93
C ALA A 89 -18.25 -40.03 27.39
N GLN A 90 -19.29 -39.24 27.11
CA GLN A 90 -20.69 -39.61 27.40
C GLN A 90 -21.07 -40.86 26.64
N LEU A 91 -20.88 -40.93 25.34
CA LEU A 91 -21.14 -42.14 24.56
C LEU A 91 -20.47 -43.40 25.09
N ARG A 92 -19.26 -43.25 25.67
CA ARG A 92 -18.58 -44.38 26.31
C ARG A 92 -19.27 -44.81 27.65
N ALA A 93 -19.77 -43.85 28.39
CA ALA A 93 -20.49 -44.09 29.64
C ALA A 93 -21.84 -44.83 29.35
N ASP A 94 -22.60 -44.36 28.40
CA ASP A 94 -23.90 -44.91 28.02
C ASP A 94 -23.76 -46.34 27.44
N ARG A 95 -22.69 -46.57 26.70
CA ARG A 95 -22.34 -47.94 26.27
C ARG A 95 -22.07 -48.87 27.44
N LYS A 96 -21.38 -48.40 28.49
CA LYS A 96 -21.12 -49.19 29.68
C LYS A 96 -22.38 -49.44 30.51
N ALA A 97 -23.28 -48.45 30.53
CA ALA A 97 -24.58 -48.58 31.20
C ALA A 97 -25.57 -49.47 30.45
N GLY A 98 -25.29 -49.80 29.19
CA GLY A 98 -26.19 -50.63 28.35
C GLY A 98 -27.38 -49.89 27.78
N ASP A 99 -27.42 -48.53 27.88
CA ASP A 99 -28.48 -47.72 27.33
C ASP A 99 -28.36 -47.59 25.80
N THR A 100 -29.01 -48.47 25.11
CA THR A 100 -28.97 -48.53 23.65
C THR A 100 -29.67 -47.34 22.97
N ALA A 101 -30.65 -46.69 23.63
CA ALA A 101 -31.36 -45.55 23.12
C ALA A 101 -30.46 -44.29 23.18
N ALA A 102 -29.86 -44.04 24.35
CA ALA A 102 -28.90 -42.96 24.55
C ALA A 102 -27.70 -43.11 23.61
N VAL A 103 -27.10 -44.29 23.48
CA VAL A 103 -25.98 -44.57 22.54
C VAL A 103 -26.37 -44.24 21.10
N LYS A 104 -27.61 -44.47 20.68
CA LYS A 104 -28.07 -44.14 19.31
C LYS A 104 -28.19 -42.64 19.10
N ALA A 105 -28.72 -41.91 20.09
CA ALA A 105 -28.84 -40.45 20.07
C ALA A 105 -27.44 -39.79 20.05
N ASP A 106 -26.58 -40.12 20.99
CA ASP A 106 -25.21 -39.59 21.10
C ASP A 106 -24.37 -39.80 19.84
N ARG A 107 -24.57 -40.93 19.15
CA ARG A 107 -23.92 -41.19 17.88
C ARG A 107 -24.37 -40.25 16.76
N ALA A 108 -25.69 -39.92 16.75
CA ALA A 108 -26.24 -39.01 15.77
C ALA A 108 -25.72 -37.57 16.00
N GLU A 109 -25.71 -37.13 17.26
CA GLU A 109 -25.17 -35.86 17.72
C GLU A 109 -23.70 -35.74 17.40
N LEU A 110 -22.88 -36.67 17.86
CA LEU A 110 -21.43 -36.70 17.58
C LEU A 110 -21.12 -36.71 16.08
N LYS A 111 -21.98 -37.22 15.23
CA LYS A 111 -21.83 -37.18 13.77
C LYS A 111 -22.09 -35.78 13.23
N SER A 112 -23.04 -35.02 13.82
CA SER A 112 -23.28 -33.63 13.46
C SER A 112 -22.12 -32.74 13.87
N ASP A 113 -21.73 -32.81 15.14
CA ASP A 113 -20.65 -32.00 15.73
C ASP A 113 -19.32 -32.17 15.00
N ARG A 114 -19.02 -33.40 14.59
CA ARG A 114 -17.83 -33.65 13.76
C ARG A 114 -17.90 -33.02 12.39
N LYS A 115 -19.09 -32.89 11.80
CA LYS A 115 -19.22 -32.20 10.52
C LYS A 115 -19.04 -30.69 10.69
N GLU A 116 -19.66 -30.14 11.74
CA GLU A 116 -19.54 -28.73 12.11
C GLU A 116 -18.09 -28.38 12.44
N GLN A 117 -17.42 -29.18 13.26
CA GLN A 117 -16.00 -29.04 13.56
C GLN A 117 -15.14 -29.09 12.29
N HIS A 118 -15.46 -29.98 11.36
CA HIS A 118 -14.69 -30.09 10.10
C HIS A 118 -14.88 -28.87 9.23
N GLN A 119 -16.10 -28.30 9.23
CA GLN A 119 -16.40 -27.06 8.53
C GLN A 119 -15.65 -25.88 9.17
N ALA A 120 -15.72 -25.73 10.48
CA ALA A 120 -15.02 -24.68 11.21
C ALA A 120 -13.50 -24.73 11.03
N VAL A 121 -12.90 -25.95 11.00
CA VAL A 121 -11.47 -26.14 10.65
C VAL A 121 -11.17 -25.60 9.27
N LYS A 122 -12.05 -25.84 8.31
CA LYS A 122 -11.88 -25.36 6.93
C LYS A 122 -11.91 -23.84 6.87
N GLU A 123 -12.90 -23.21 7.51
CA GLU A 123 -13.04 -21.76 7.58
C GLU A 123 -11.84 -21.08 8.24
N VAL A 124 -11.38 -21.60 9.38
CA VAL A 124 -10.16 -21.10 10.04
C VAL A 124 -8.93 -21.24 9.15
N ARG A 125 -8.88 -22.26 8.32
CA ARG A 125 -7.76 -22.46 7.40
C ARG A 125 -7.80 -21.47 6.24
N GLU A 126 -8.97 -21.27 5.64
CA GLU A 126 -9.21 -20.30 4.56
C GLU A 126 -8.88 -18.88 5.06
N GLY A 127 -9.41 -18.44 6.19
CA GLY A 127 -9.09 -17.14 6.76
C GLY A 127 -7.60 -16.95 7.12
N ARG A 128 -6.87 -18.03 7.40
CA ARG A 128 -5.41 -17.94 7.55
C ARG A 128 -4.68 -17.75 6.23
N GLU A 129 -5.18 -18.31 5.15
CA GLU A 129 -4.62 -18.15 3.81
C GLU A 129 -4.88 -16.72 3.33
N GLU A 130 -6.10 -16.22 3.43
CA GLU A 130 -6.48 -14.82 3.14
C GLU A 130 -5.59 -13.83 3.93
N LEU A 131 -5.45 -14.00 5.23
CA LEU A 131 -4.59 -13.15 6.04
C LEU A 131 -3.10 -13.17 5.62
N ARG A 132 -2.64 -14.23 4.97
CA ARG A 132 -1.27 -14.29 4.41
C ARG A 132 -1.16 -13.51 3.11
N GLU A 133 -2.17 -13.56 2.26
CA GLU A 133 -2.27 -12.80 1.02
C GLU A 133 -2.30 -11.30 1.32
N ASP A 134 -3.16 -10.84 2.21
CA ASP A 134 -3.22 -9.45 2.66
C ASP A 134 -1.89 -8.94 3.22
N ARG A 135 -1.17 -9.83 3.95
CA ARG A 135 0.19 -9.47 4.42
C ARG A 135 1.18 -9.29 3.31
N HIS A 136 0.99 -9.99 2.21
CA HIS A 136 1.84 -9.86 1.02
C HIS A 136 1.52 -8.54 0.33
N GLU A 137 0.26 -8.28 0.04
CA GLU A 137 -0.23 -7.05 -0.58
C GLU A 137 0.23 -5.80 0.19
N VAL A 138 -0.06 -5.73 1.48
CA VAL A 138 0.40 -4.61 2.35
C VAL A 138 1.94 -4.43 2.34
N ARG A 139 2.71 -5.47 2.03
CA ARG A 139 4.16 -5.34 1.88
C ARG A 139 4.56 -4.79 0.52
N GLU A 140 3.83 -5.15 -0.51
CA GLU A 140 4.04 -4.64 -1.87
C GLU A 140 3.69 -3.17 -1.94
N ASP A 141 2.53 -2.76 -1.47
CA ASP A 141 2.10 -1.36 -1.39
C ASP A 141 3.11 -0.47 -0.64
N LYS A 142 3.63 -0.99 0.47
CA LYS A 142 4.69 -0.29 1.20
C LYS A 142 5.97 -0.11 0.39
N ARG A 143 6.30 -1.06 -0.49
CA ARG A 143 7.48 -0.97 -1.36
C ARG A 143 7.23 0.05 -2.46
N GLU A 144 6.03 0.03 -3.01
CA GLU A 144 5.58 0.94 -4.05
C GLU A 144 5.57 2.39 -3.54
N ILE A 145 4.86 2.66 -2.45
CA ILE A 145 4.88 3.97 -1.76
C ILE A 145 6.30 4.47 -1.45
N ARG A 146 7.25 3.57 -1.18
CA ARG A 146 8.64 3.97 -0.97
C ARG A 146 9.34 4.39 -2.25
N LYS A 147 9.07 3.72 -3.38
CA LYS A 147 9.60 4.07 -4.70
C LYS A 147 9.06 5.43 -5.13
N ASP A 148 7.75 5.61 -5.11
CA ASP A 148 7.08 6.86 -5.51
C ASP A 148 7.56 8.05 -4.69
N ARG A 149 7.75 7.81 -3.39
CA ARG A 149 8.34 8.83 -2.51
C ARG A 149 9.79 9.18 -2.87
N ALA A 150 10.55 8.21 -3.36
CA ALA A 150 11.93 8.43 -3.77
C ALA A 150 11.96 9.18 -5.12
N GLU A 151 11.11 8.82 -6.07
CA GLU A 151 10.93 9.48 -7.36
C GLU A 151 10.48 10.93 -7.17
N LEU A 152 9.42 11.15 -6.43
CA LEU A 152 8.95 12.50 -6.10
C LEU A 152 10.04 13.38 -5.45
N LYS A 153 10.93 12.77 -4.66
CA LYS A 153 12.07 13.49 -4.07
C LYS A 153 13.11 13.85 -5.12
N LYS A 154 13.30 13.01 -6.12
CA LYS A 154 14.23 13.23 -7.24
C LYS A 154 13.69 14.36 -8.13
N ASP A 155 12.44 14.28 -8.55
CA ASP A 155 11.79 15.26 -9.42
C ASP A 155 11.78 16.67 -8.80
N ARG A 156 11.53 16.74 -7.50
CA ARG A 156 11.64 18.00 -6.75
C ARG A 156 13.05 18.57 -6.72
N LYS A 157 14.09 17.72 -6.73
CA LYS A 157 15.49 18.20 -6.79
C LYS A 157 15.83 18.69 -8.19
N GLU A 158 15.38 18.00 -9.22
CA GLU A 158 15.59 18.36 -10.63
C GLU A 158 14.85 19.67 -10.95
N SER A 159 13.58 19.77 -10.59
CA SER A 159 12.81 21.00 -10.74
C SER A 159 13.45 22.22 -10.06
N ARG A 160 14.11 22.02 -8.91
CA ARG A 160 14.83 23.11 -8.23
C ARG A 160 16.15 23.49 -8.93
N LYS A 161 16.79 22.57 -9.64
CA LYS A 161 18.01 22.86 -10.42
C LYS A 161 17.68 23.63 -11.68
N ASN A 162 16.59 23.30 -12.33
CA ASN A 162 16.14 23.93 -13.57
C ASN A 162 15.58 25.35 -13.36
N HIS A 163 15.40 25.78 -12.11
CA HIS A 163 14.92 27.11 -11.76
C HIS A 163 15.98 28.03 -11.10
N LYS A 164 17.26 27.60 -11.11
CA LYS A 164 18.41 28.43 -10.75
C LYS A 164 19.16 28.88 -12.00
#